data_50f58f436e874536f3a0358cf41c706b
#
_entry.id   50f58f436e874536f3a0358cf41c706b
#
_cell.length_a   1.000
_cell.length_b   1.000
_cell.length_c   1.000
_cell.angle_alpha   90.00
_cell.angle_beta   90.00
_cell.angle_gamma   90.00
#
_symmetry.space_group_name_H-M   'P 1'
#
loop_
_entity.id
_entity.type
_entity.pdbx_description
1 polymer ?
#
loop_
_entity_poly.entity_id
_entity_poly.type
_entity_poly.pdbx_seq_one_letter_code
_entity_poly.pdbx_strand_id
1 'polypeptide(L)'
;MKATVKQSLKTIIPAFCASILMLMTSCNQKTPVDLIVHNANVYTVDEDFSKAQAFAVKDGKFVAVGDEATITGHYYAKETIDAQGDAVYPGFMDGHCHFTGYGENLIRWADLKGSRSYDEIIERLKVHDSLYPSEWLLGRGWDQNLWEVAEFPDNERLAKAFPEKKVLLTRVDGHAVLVSKEVLDLAGISENTKMDGGMAIVKEGRCTGVLLDNLADAAKALVPKMETELRVQALMKAQENCMAVGLTSVTDAGQDIATINLIDSLQQAGQLKMHVNAMVNPDDETMDYFMNQGVIDKERLTVRSVKIYADGALGSRGAKLLEPYTDDPTNDGLILESDDFYSHVCQKAYDAGYQVCCHAIGNGGVHHILDIFSEYLKGKNDLRWRIEHSQTVSDADFQRFGEFSVIPSIQTTHCTSDMDWADERLGERIKNAYAYQQLLQQNGWVINGTDFPIEDISPIYTFYAAVARKHLDGTPAEGFQMENALTRKQALRSITIWVAKGCFLEARKGSIEVGKDADFVILDRDIMTVEERGIPEAKVKMCHIY
;
A
#
# COMPACT_ATOMS: atom_id res chain seq x y z
N MET A 1 -62.34 -82.31 18.63
CA MET A 1 -62.51 -83.22 17.47
C MET A 1 -61.39 -82.84 16.48
N LYS A 2 -60.42 -83.74 16.46
CA LYS A 2 -59.94 -84.55 15.33
C LYS A 2 -59.63 -83.65 14.10
N ALA A 3 -58.49 -83.53 13.68
CA ALA A 3 -57.41 -84.32 13.08
C ALA A 3 -57.12 -83.60 11.73
N THR A 4 -56.01 -83.52 11.13
CA THR A 4 -55.00 -84.54 10.85
C THR A 4 -53.78 -83.86 10.21
N VAL A 5 -52.64 -84.35 10.59
CA VAL A 5 -51.31 -84.09 9.97
C VAL A 5 -51.32 -84.53 8.49
N LYS A 6 -50.63 -83.71 7.64
CA LYS A 6 -49.89 -84.28 6.49
C LYS A 6 -48.58 -83.58 6.30
N GLN A 7 -47.52 -84.26 6.62
CA GLN A 7 -46.17 -84.03 6.18
C GLN A 7 -46.07 -84.09 4.65
N SER A 8 -45.37 -83.19 4.07
CA SER A 8 -44.75 -83.46 2.79
C SER A 8 -43.34 -82.80 2.80
N LEU A 9 -42.39 -83.70 2.95
CA LEU A 9 -40.98 -83.45 2.64
C LEU A 9 -40.84 -83.16 1.16
N LYS A 10 -40.21 -82.14 0.78
CA LYS A 10 -39.45 -82.11 -0.46
C LYS A 10 -38.42 -80.95 -0.47
N THR A 11 -37.19 -81.41 -0.53
CA THR A 11 -36.04 -80.87 -1.24
C THR A 11 -35.39 -79.56 -0.74
N ILE A 12 -34.36 -79.77 0.04
CA ILE A 12 -33.30 -78.83 0.33
C ILE A 12 -32.50 -78.60 -0.97
N ILE A 13 -32.60 -77.41 -1.55
CA ILE A 13 -31.66 -76.93 -2.52
C ILE A 13 -30.76 -75.96 -1.75
N PRO A 14 -29.41 -76.15 -1.72
CA PRO A 14 -28.51 -75.17 -1.13
C PRO A 14 -28.47 -73.95 -2.05
N ALA A 15 -29.07 -72.87 -1.61
CA ALA A 15 -28.86 -71.57 -2.21
C ALA A 15 -27.41 -71.22 -1.99
N PHE A 16 -26.63 -71.34 -3.01
CA PHE A 16 -25.28 -70.77 -3.15
C PHE A 16 -25.42 -69.31 -2.98
N CYS A 17 -25.09 -68.77 -1.79
CA CYS A 17 -24.82 -67.36 -1.59
C CYS A 17 -23.57 -67.00 -2.43
N ALA A 18 -23.79 -66.63 -3.67
CA ALA A 18 -22.86 -65.91 -4.42
C ALA A 18 -22.74 -64.49 -3.76
N SER A 19 -21.90 -64.44 -2.74
CA SER A 19 -21.39 -63.17 -2.25
C SER A 19 -20.64 -62.53 -3.42
N ILE A 20 -21.37 -61.74 -4.17
CA ILE A 20 -20.75 -60.75 -5.09
C ILE A 20 -20.04 -59.78 -4.17
N LEU A 21 -18.77 -60.06 -3.95
CA LEU A 21 -17.80 -59.05 -3.53
C LEU A 21 -17.80 -58.04 -4.67
N MET A 22 -18.70 -57.05 -4.59
CA MET A 22 -18.47 -55.78 -5.30
C MET A 22 -17.17 -55.23 -4.70
N LEU A 23 -16.07 -55.59 -5.31
CA LEU A 23 -14.89 -54.77 -5.29
C LEU A 23 -15.37 -53.40 -5.80
N MET A 24 -15.74 -52.53 -4.86
CA MET A 24 -15.77 -51.12 -5.11
C MET A 24 -14.31 -50.75 -5.45
N THR A 25 -13.90 -50.97 -6.69
CA THR A 25 -12.87 -50.18 -7.30
C THR A 25 -13.47 -48.75 -7.33
N SER A 26 -13.33 -48.06 -6.20
CA SER A 26 -13.40 -46.62 -6.23
C SER A 26 -12.34 -46.23 -7.27
N CYS A 27 -12.76 -46.05 -8.52
CA CYS A 27 -11.98 -45.28 -9.46
C CYS A 27 -11.79 -43.95 -8.75
N ASN A 28 -10.62 -43.78 -8.18
CA ASN A 28 -10.18 -42.50 -7.62
C ASN A 28 -10.04 -41.53 -8.81
N GLN A 29 -11.21 -41.13 -9.35
CA GLN A 29 -11.23 -40.15 -10.43
C GLN A 29 -10.86 -38.83 -9.79
N LYS A 30 -9.64 -38.39 -10.06
CA LYS A 30 -9.15 -37.11 -9.57
C LYS A 30 -10.11 -35.99 -9.96
N THR A 31 -10.32 -35.07 -9.06
CA THR A 31 -11.17 -33.89 -9.30
C THR A 31 -10.44 -32.88 -10.20
N PRO A 32 -11.06 -32.41 -11.29
CA PRO A 32 -10.45 -31.38 -12.15
C PRO A 32 -10.43 -30.02 -11.44
N VAL A 33 -9.26 -29.37 -11.54
CA VAL A 33 -9.01 -28.01 -11.06
C VAL A 33 -8.25 -27.23 -12.13
N ASP A 34 -8.13 -25.92 -11.96
CA ASP A 34 -7.48 -25.05 -12.95
C ASP A 34 -5.97 -25.08 -12.79
N LEU A 35 -5.49 -25.00 -11.55
CA LEU A 35 -4.07 -24.94 -11.21
C LEU A 35 -3.77 -25.83 -10.00
N ILE A 36 -2.61 -26.48 -10.00
CA ILE A 36 -1.98 -27.09 -8.83
C ILE A 36 -0.58 -26.49 -8.67
N VAL A 37 -0.28 -25.98 -7.48
CA VAL A 37 1.09 -25.66 -7.05
C VAL A 37 1.54 -26.77 -6.10
N HIS A 38 2.73 -27.34 -6.37
CA HIS A 38 3.29 -28.44 -5.59
C HIS A 38 4.80 -28.29 -5.39
N ASN A 39 5.38 -29.22 -4.60
CA ASN A 39 6.81 -29.15 -4.25
C ASN A 39 7.17 -27.78 -3.68
N ALA A 40 6.33 -27.23 -2.79
CA ALA A 40 6.40 -25.88 -2.26
C ALA A 40 6.60 -25.87 -0.74
N ASN A 41 7.20 -24.81 -0.23
CA ASN A 41 7.20 -24.48 1.20
C ASN A 41 6.13 -23.39 1.44
N VAL A 42 4.86 -23.81 1.58
CA VAL A 42 3.72 -22.89 1.68
C VAL A 42 3.54 -22.40 3.11
N TYR A 43 3.57 -21.10 3.29
CA TYR A 43 3.15 -20.41 4.51
C TYR A 43 1.69 -20.01 4.36
N THR A 44 0.78 -20.69 5.05
CA THR A 44 -0.66 -20.43 4.88
C THR A 44 -1.10 -19.10 5.47
N VAL A 45 -0.42 -18.64 6.50
CA VAL A 45 -0.76 -17.44 7.29
C VAL A 45 -2.18 -17.49 7.86
N ASP A 46 -2.69 -18.71 8.06
CA ASP A 46 -3.89 -18.98 8.83
C ASP A 46 -3.71 -18.64 10.32
N GLU A 47 -4.73 -18.86 11.14
CA GLU A 47 -4.69 -18.55 12.57
C GLU A 47 -3.51 -19.25 13.28
N ASP A 48 -3.28 -20.54 12.94
CA ASP A 48 -2.21 -21.37 13.52
C ASP A 48 -0.83 -21.13 12.88
N PHE A 49 -0.78 -20.35 11.80
CA PHE A 49 0.42 -20.17 10.98
C PHE A 49 0.96 -21.49 10.44
N SER A 50 0.07 -22.30 9.88
CA SER A 50 0.36 -23.63 9.37
C SER A 50 1.27 -23.61 8.14
N LYS A 51 1.85 -24.77 7.82
CA LYS A 51 2.59 -25.00 6.59
C LYS A 51 1.95 -26.07 5.75
N ALA A 52 2.03 -25.91 4.42
CA ALA A 52 1.61 -26.91 3.45
C ALA A 52 2.72 -27.13 2.40
N GLN A 53 2.55 -28.13 1.54
CA GLN A 53 3.49 -28.47 0.47
C GLN A 53 2.88 -28.26 -0.91
N ALA A 54 1.55 -28.14 -0.97
CA ALA A 54 0.81 -27.99 -2.20
C ALA A 54 -0.58 -27.38 -1.94
N PHE A 55 -1.17 -26.84 -3.00
CA PHE A 55 -2.57 -26.45 -3.03
C PHE A 55 -3.16 -26.60 -4.44
N ALA A 56 -4.49 -26.66 -4.50
CA ALA A 56 -5.25 -26.70 -5.73
C ALA A 56 -6.18 -25.48 -5.83
N VAL A 57 -6.29 -24.92 -7.03
CA VAL A 57 -7.10 -23.73 -7.33
C VAL A 57 -8.15 -24.09 -8.38
N LYS A 58 -9.38 -23.65 -8.13
CA LYS A 58 -10.47 -23.74 -9.09
C LYS A 58 -11.34 -22.49 -9.03
N ASP A 59 -11.72 -21.99 -10.18
CA ASP A 59 -12.55 -20.78 -10.31
C ASP A 59 -12.03 -19.62 -9.42
N GLY A 60 -10.69 -19.44 -9.38
CA GLY A 60 -10.00 -18.40 -8.63
C GLY A 60 -9.92 -18.56 -7.12
N LYS A 61 -10.31 -19.72 -6.62
CA LYS A 61 -10.31 -19.99 -5.19
C LYS A 61 -9.38 -21.15 -4.85
N PHE A 62 -8.73 -21.08 -3.69
CA PHE A 62 -8.13 -22.26 -3.11
C PHE A 62 -9.22 -23.28 -2.78
N VAL A 63 -9.17 -24.47 -3.38
CA VAL A 63 -10.14 -25.56 -3.11
C VAL A 63 -9.55 -26.65 -2.25
N ALA A 64 -8.23 -26.74 -2.17
CA ALA A 64 -7.52 -27.64 -1.24
C ALA A 64 -6.13 -27.08 -0.94
N VAL A 65 -5.69 -27.25 0.30
CA VAL A 65 -4.35 -26.87 0.81
C VAL A 65 -3.88 -28.00 1.72
N GLY A 66 -2.64 -28.49 1.55
CA GLY A 66 -2.15 -29.58 2.38
C GLY A 66 -0.82 -30.17 1.94
N ASP A 67 -0.61 -31.45 2.27
CA ASP A 67 0.55 -32.20 1.82
C ASP A 67 0.45 -32.53 0.32
N GLU A 68 1.61 -32.61 -0.34
CA GLU A 68 1.70 -32.82 -1.77
C GLU A 68 1.04 -34.12 -2.25
N ALA A 69 1.22 -35.23 -1.50
CA ALA A 69 0.68 -36.52 -1.88
C ALA A 69 -0.86 -36.49 -1.87
N THR A 70 -1.47 -35.82 -0.89
CA THR A 70 -2.91 -35.64 -0.80
C THR A 70 -3.43 -34.81 -1.97
N ILE A 71 -2.82 -33.64 -2.22
CA ILE A 71 -3.28 -32.74 -3.28
C ILE A 71 -3.15 -33.42 -4.64
N THR A 72 -1.96 -33.91 -4.98
CA THR A 72 -1.71 -34.55 -6.28
C THR A 72 -2.43 -35.91 -6.44
N GLY A 73 -2.77 -36.56 -5.35
CA GLY A 73 -3.57 -37.80 -5.33
C GLY A 73 -5.05 -37.59 -5.66
N HIS A 74 -5.64 -36.48 -5.19
CA HIS A 74 -7.07 -36.19 -5.32
C HIS A 74 -7.44 -35.25 -6.47
N TYR A 75 -6.51 -34.45 -6.95
CA TYR A 75 -6.76 -33.44 -7.97
C TYR A 75 -5.88 -33.65 -9.21
N TYR A 76 -6.36 -33.19 -10.36
CA TYR A 76 -5.55 -33.00 -11.57
C TYR A 76 -5.87 -31.63 -12.17
N ALA A 77 -4.88 -30.95 -12.71
CA ALA A 77 -5.02 -29.63 -13.30
C ALA A 77 -4.52 -29.62 -14.75
N LYS A 78 -5.00 -28.65 -15.53
CA LYS A 78 -4.45 -28.33 -16.84
C LYS A 78 -3.09 -27.65 -16.72
N GLU A 79 -2.92 -26.87 -15.66
CA GLU A 79 -1.69 -26.14 -15.35
C GLU A 79 -1.15 -26.63 -14.00
N THR A 80 0.14 -26.91 -13.96
CA THR A 80 0.84 -27.26 -12.71
C THR A 80 2.11 -26.44 -12.59
N ILE A 81 2.37 -25.93 -11.38
CA ILE A 81 3.58 -25.20 -11.04
C ILE A 81 4.36 -26.04 -10.04
N ASP A 82 5.57 -26.48 -10.45
CA ASP A 82 6.57 -27.04 -9.54
C ASP A 82 7.32 -25.87 -8.90
N ALA A 83 7.09 -25.63 -7.63
CA ALA A 83 7.76 -24.57 -6.89
C ALA A 83 9.22 -24.89 -6.52
N GLN A 84 9.70 -26.11 -6.81
CA GLN A 84 11.11 -26.52 -6.61
C GLN A 84 11.62 -26.35 -5.17
N GLY A 85 10.72 -26.40 -4.20
CA GLY A 85 11.04 -26.17 -2.78
C GLY A 85 11.03 -24.70 -2.36
N ASP A 86 10.73 -23.78 -3.27
CA ASP A 86 10.66 -22.35 -2.98
C ASP A 86 9.55 -22.02 -2.00
N ALA A 87 9.70 -20.88 -1.34
CA ALA A 87 8.72 -20.38 -0.38
C ALA A 87 7.54 -19.71 -1.10
N VAL A 88 6.34 -20.12 -0.71
CA VAL A 88 5.07 -19.58 -1.22
C VAL A 88 4.32 -18.89 -0.10
N TYR A 89 3.90 -17.68 -0.35
CA TYR A 89 3.18 -16.82 0.58
C TYR A 89 1.82 -16.41 0.00
N PRO A 90 0.82 -16.01 0.83
CA PRO A 90 -0.32 -15.27 0.33
C PRO A 90 0.15 -14.05 -0.45
N GLY A 91 -0.60 -13.64 -1.45
CA GLY A 91 -0.30 -12.39 -2.15
C GLY A 91 -0.11 -11.24 -1.15
N PHE A 92 0.97 -10.48 -1.30
CA PHE A 92 1.25 -9.37 -0.40
C PHE A 92 0.23 -8.24 -0.62
N MET A 93 -0.08 -7.56 0.46
CA MET A 93 -1.07 -6.48 0.50
C MET A 93 -0.43 -5.24 1.11
N ASP A 94 -0.59 -4.10 0.44
CA ASP A 94 -0.16 -2.82 1.00
C ASP A 94 -1.32 -2.15 1.75
N GLY A 95 -1.11 -1.89 3.03
CA GLY A 95 -2.14 -1.34 3.93
C GLY A 95 -2.35 0.16 3.79
N HIS A 96 -1.41 0.88 3.19
CA HIS A 96 -1.44 2.32 2.98
C HIS A 96 -0.46 2.73 1.88
N CYS A 97 -0.97 3.25 0.77
CA CYS A 97 -0.15 3.78 -0.31
C CYS A 97 -0.93 4.82 -1.14
N HIS A 98 -0.25 5.39 -2.12
CA HIS A 98 -0.82 6.30 -3.11
C HIS A 98 -0.68 5.68 -4.52
N PHE A 99 -1.35 4.55 -4.74
CA PHE A 99 -1.25 3.74 -5.96
C PHE A 99 -1.51 4.52 -7.25
N THR A 100 -2.61 5.28 -7.28
CA THR A 100 -2.95 6.13 -8.42
C THR A 100 -1.90 7.21 -8.63
N GLY A 101 -1.52 7.93 -7.57
CA GLY A 101 -0.50 8.97 -7.62
C GLY A 101 0.87 8.45 -8.05
N TYR A 102 1.25 7.25 -7.61
CA TYR A 102 2.47 6.59 -8.06
C TYR A 102 2.46 6.34 -9.57
N GLY A 103 1.37 5.77 -10.09
CA GLY A 103 1.24 5.54 -11.53
C GLY A 103 1.30 6.85 -12.33
N GLU A 104 0.60 7.88 -11.86
CA GLU A 104 0.65 9.20 -12.48
C GLU A 104 2.07 9.78 -12.47
N ASN A 105 2.81 9.64 -11.37
CA ASN A 105 4.19 10.09 -11.29
C ASN A 105 5.11 9.39 -12.31
N LEU A 106 4.93 8.07 -12.51
CA LEU A 106 5.74 7.30 -13.46
C LEU A 106 5.55 7.75 -14.92
N ILE A 107 4.34 8.14 -15.27
CA ILE A 107 3.98 8.51 -16.65
C ILE A 107 4.16 10.00 -16.90
N ARG A 108 3.83 10.82 -15.91
CA ARG A 108 3.72 12.26 -16.04
C ARG A 108 5.01 13.00 -15.77
N TRP A 109 5.85 12.47 -14.86
CA TRP A 109 7.01 13.17 -14.34
C TRP A 109 8.30 12.45 -14.69
N ALA A 110 9.20 13.14 -15.38
CA ALA A 110 10.57 12.66 -15.51
C ALA A 110 11.25 12.64 -14.12
N ASP A 111 11.84 11.50 -13.76
CA ASP A 111 12.63 11.39 -12.52
C ASP A 111 13.98 12.08 -12.71
N LEU A 112 14.16 13.20 -12.00
CA LEU A 112 15.37 14.01 -12.02
C LEU A 112 16.20 13.83 -10.74
N LYS A 113 15.80 12.96 -9.83
CA LYS A 113 16.46 12.73 -8.54
C LYS A 113 17.91 12.26 -8.76
N GLY A 114 18.82 12.86 -8.01
CA GLY A 114 20.25 12.50 -8.08
C GLY A 114 20.98 12.91 -9.36
N SER A 115 20.36 13.72 -10.26
CA SER A 115 21.04 14.28 -11.44
C SER A 115 22.24 15.14 -11.02
N ARG A 116 23.39 14.92 -11.68
CA ARG A 116 24.66 15.54 -11.36
C ARG A 116 24.98 16.79 -12.18
N SER A 117 24.12 17.10 -13.17
CA SER A 117 24.27 18.29 -14.02
C SER A 117 22.96 18.65 -14.69
N TYR A 118 22.89 19.89 -15.18
CA TYR A 118 21.77 20.34 -16.00
C TYR A 118 21.70 19.60 -17.36
N ASP A 119 22.85 19.17 -17.90
CA ASP A 119 22.87 18.34 -19.13
C ASP A 119 22.18 16.99 -18.90
N GLU A 120 22.44 16.35 -17.78
CA GLU A 120 21.78 15.11 -17.41
C GLU A 120 20.25 15.28 -17.26
N ILE A 121 19.79 16.41 -16.70
CA ILE A 121 18.36 16.73 -16.66
C ILE A 121 17.78 16.79 -18.06
N ILE A 122 18.41 17.51 -18.99
CA ILE A 122 17.94 17.62 -20.38
C ILE A 122 17.84 16.23 -21.04
N GLU A 123 18.84 15.37 -20.85
CA GLU A 123 18.81 14.01 -21.43
C GLU A 123 17.71 13.15 -20.82
N ARG A 124 17.50 13.18 -19.49
CA ARG A 124 16.39 12.47 -18.85
C ARG A 124 15.02 12.96 -19.34
N LEU A 125 14.87 14.26 -19.51
CA LEU A 125 13.65 14.85 -20.08
C LEU A 125 13.41 14.43 -21.54
N LYS A 126 14.44 14.33 -22.39
CA LYS A 126 14.31 13.83 -23.78
C LYS A 126 13.86 12.38 -23.79
N VAL A 127 14.43 11.52 -22.93
CA VAL A 127 14.01 10.13 -22.81
C VAL A 127 12.54 10.06 -22.39
N HIS A 128 12.16 10.79 -21.36
CA HIS A 128 10.80 10.83 -20.87
C HIS A 128 9.80 11.30 -21.93
N ASP A 129 10.10 12.39 -22.62
CA ASP A 129 9.26 12.95 -23.68
C ASP A 129 9.12 12.01 -24.90
N SER A 130 10.12 11.18 -25.17
CA SER A 130 10.04 10.16 -26.23
C SER A 130 9.13 9.00 -25.88
N LEU A 131 9.00 8.67 -24.58
CA LEU A 131 8.15 7.59 -24.07
C LEU A 131 6.70 8.07 -23.86
N TYR A 132 6.55 9.30 -23.37
CA TYR A 132 5.27 9.89 -22.97
C TYR A 132 5.11 11.29 -23.56
N PRO A 133 4.97 11.42 -24.90
CA PRO A 133 4.89 12.73 -25.54
C PRO A 133 3.66 13.49 -25.09
N SER A 134 3.86 14.74 -24.62
CA SER A 134 2.81 15.63 -24.12
C SER A 134 3.16 17.08 -24.42
N GLU A 135 2.15 17.96 -24.44
CA GLU A 135 2.35 19.41 -24.53
C GLU A 135 3.09 19.94 -23.30
N TRP A 136 2.80 19.40 -22.13
CA TRP A 136 3.48 19.68 -20.87
C TRP A 136 4.56 18.65 -20.59
N LEU A 137 5.80 19.09 -20.45
CA LEU A 137 6.91 18.23 -20.05
C LEU A 137 7.23 18.51 -18.58
N LEU A 138 6.94 17.55 -17.73
CA LEU A 138 7.06 17.68 -16.29
C LEU A 138 8.24 16.85 -15.77
N GLY A 139 8.91 17.36 -14.75
CA GLY A 139 10.00 16.64 -14.08
C GLY A 139 10.05 16.96 -12.59
N ARG A 140 10.64 16.07 -11.79
CA ARG A 140 10.73 16.25 -10.35
C ARG A 140 12.04 15.70 -9.80
N GLY A 141 12.59 16.41 -8.80
CA GLY A 141 13.70 15.89 -7.99
C GLY A 141 15.06 16.44 -8.33
N TRP A 142 15.15 17.49 -9.20
CA TRP A 142 16.44 18.13 -9.44
C TRP A 142 16.93 18.86 -8.18
N ASP A 143 18.27 18.85 -8.00
CA ASP A 143 18.96 19.58 -6.92
C ASP A 143 20.31 20.08 -7.43
N GLN A 144 20.41 21.39 -7.61
CA GLN A 144 21.65 22.04 -8.07
C GLN A 144 22.81 21.89 -7.07
N ASN A 145 22.52 21.61 -5.81
CA ASN A 145 23.57 21.39 -4.80
C ASN A 145 24.43 20.15 -5.09
N LEU A 146 23.93 19.24 -5.94
CA LEU A 146 24.65 18.04 -6.39
C LEU A 146 25.52 18.28 -7.63
N TRP A 147 25.47 19.49 -8.22
CA TRP A 147 26.18 19.81 -9.45
C TRP A 147 27.57 20.39 -9.15
N GLU A 148 28.47 20.34 -10.14
CA GLU A 148 29.80 20.95 -10.04
C GLU A 148 29.71 22.48 -9.76
N VAL A 149 28.73 23.16 -10.39
CA VAL A 149 28.37 24.53 -10.11
C VAL A 149 27.02 24.57 -9.42
N ALA A 150 27.01 24.77 -8.11
CA ALA A 150 25.83 24.75 -7.26
C ALA A 150 25.00 26.06 -7.34
N GLU A 151 24.66 26.48 -8.56
CA GLU A 151 23.84 27.69 -8.83
C GLU A 151 22.48 27.29 -9.41
N PHE A 152 21.46 28.11 -9.15
CA PHE A 152 20.17 27.95 -9.82
C PHE A 152 20.33 28.03 -11.35
N PRO A 153 19.74 27.09 -12.10
CA PRO A 153 19.74 27.10 -13.55
C PRO A 153 18.91 28.25 -14.12
N ASP A 154 19.02 28.47 -15.42
CA ASP A 154 18.08 29.28 -16.18
C ASP A 154 17.32 28.43 -17.22
N ASN A 155 16.27 29.02 -17.81
CA ASN A 155 15.39 28.31 -18.75
C ASN A 155 15.85 28.37 -20.21
N GLU A 156 17.00 29.01 -20.54
CA GLU A 156 17.47 29.09 -21.93
C GLU A 156 17.74 27.73 -22.54
N ARG A 157 18.30 26.85 -21.75
CA ARG A 157 18.61 25.49 -22.19
C ARG A 157 17.34 24.65 -22.40
N LEU A 158 16.28 24.87 -21.59
CA LEU A 158 14.97 24.27 -21.81
C LEU A 158 14.36 24.73 -23.14
N ALA A 159 14.35 26.03 -23.39
CA ALA A 159 13.85 26.62 -24.65
C ALA A 159 14.58 26.07 -25.89
N LYS A 160 15.89 25.86 -25.77
CA LYS A 160 16.69 25.27 -26.86
C LYS A 160 16.41 23.79 -27.09
N ALA A 161 16.21 23.00 -25.99
CA ALA A 161 16.03 21.55 -26.06
C ALA A 161 14.58 21.17 -26.37
N PHE A 162 13.61 21.96 -25.90
CA PHE A 162 12.18 21.67 -26.00
C PHE A 162 11.41 22.92 -26.47
N PRO A 163 11.65 23.37 -27.70
CA PRO A 163 10.97 24.54 -28.24
C PRO A 163 9.44 24.35 -28.23
N GLU A 164 8.72 25.38 -27.81
CA GLU A 164 7.25 25.42 -27.74
C GLU A 164 6.60 24.51 -26.67
N LYS A 165 7.38 23.69 -25.93
CA LYS A 165 6.84 22.89 -24.83
C LYS A 165 6.72 23.69 -23.54
N LYS A 166 5.64 23.44 -22.82
CA LYS A 166 5.46 23.94 -21.46
C LYS A 166 6.21 23.00 -20.51
N VAL A 167 7.41 23.44 -20.08
CA VAL A 167 8.25 22.64 -19.18
C VAL A 167 8.14 23.18 -17.77
N LEU A 168 7.86 22.27 -16.79
CA LEU A 168 7.85 22.57 -15.37
C LEU A 168 8.60 21.48 -14.60
N LEU A 169 9.70 21.86 -13.96
CA LEU A 169 10.58 20.95 -13.22
C LEU A 169 10.58 21.32 -11.75
N THR A 170 9.99 20.48 -10.92
CA THR A 170 9.94 20.68 -9.46
C THR A 170 11.26 20.24 -8.82
N ARG A 171 11.82 21.11 -7.99
CA ARG A 171 13.03 20.82 -7.21
C ARG A 171 12.74 19.72 -6.16
N VAL A 172 13.79 19.07 -5.67
CA VAL A 172 13.70 17.95 -4.71
C VAL A 172 12.89 18.28 -3.47
N ASP A 173 13.00 19.52 -2.95
CA ASP A 173 12.26 20.00 -1.77
C ASP A 173 10.81 20.41 -2.05
N GLY A 174 10.41 20.49 -3.33
CA GLY A 174 9.06 20.92 -3.71
C GLY A 174 8.79 22.43 -3.65
N HIS A 175 9.69 23.23 -3.05
CA HIS A 175 9.53 24.67 -2.84
C HIS A 175 9.98 25.52 -4.04
N ALA A 176 10.74 24.97 -4.96
CA ALA A 176 11.16 25.66 -6.17
C ALA A 176 10.72 24.90 -7.42
N VAL A 177 10.45 25.64 -8.50
CA VAL A 177 10.30 25.08 -9.84
C VAL A 177 11.22 25.83 -10.81
N LEU A 178 11.71 25.11 -11.84
CA LEU A 178 12.28 25.71 -13.04
C LEU A 178 11.25 25.55 -14.16
N VAL A 179 10.84 26.67 -14.76
CA VAL A 179 9.81 26.67 -15.81
C VAL A 179 10.32 27.26 -17.11
N SER A 180 9.79 26.76 -18.24
CA SER A 180 10.06 27.35 -19.55
C SER A 180 9.45 28.74 -19.70
N LYS A 181 9.86 29.45 -20.74
CA LYS A 181 9.32 30.79 -21.05
C LYS A 181 7.80 30.71 -21.30
N GLU A 182 7.32 29.70 -21.96
CA GLU A 182 5.91 29.46 -22.26
C GLU A 182 5.06 29.39 -20.98
N VAL A 183 5.60 28.78 -19.92
CA VAL A 183 4.92 28.71 -18.61
C VAL A 183 4.96 30.07 -17.91
N LEU A 184 6.09 30.83 -17.98
CA LEU A 184 6.15 32.20 -17.47
C LEU A 184 5.12 33.08 -18.12
N ASP A 185 5.03 33.03 -19.47
CA ASP A 185 4.08 33.83 -20.25
C ASP A 185 2.62 33.44 -19.89
N LEU A 186 2.33 32.17 -19.75
CA LEU A 186 1.01 31.66 -19.35
C LEU A 186 0.62 32.11 -17.94
N ALA A 187 1.59 32.12 -17.01
CA ALA A 187 1.39 32.56 -15.64
C ALA A 187 1.33 34.08 -15.47
N GLY A 188 1.72 34.85 -16.51
CA GLY A 188 1.89 36.31 -16.43
C GLY A 188 3.02 36.72 -15.50
N ILE A 189 4.06 35.88 -15.35
CA ILE A 189 5.21 36.10 -14.45
C ILE A 189 6.37 36.71 -15.25
N SER A 190 6.92 37.79 -14.72
CA SER A 190 8.06 38.50 -15.26
C SER A 190 9.05 38.88 -14.16
N GLU A 191 10.14 39.53 -14.54
CA GLU A 191 11.15 40.08 -13.62
C GLU A 191 10.59 41.10 -12.63
N ASN A 192 9.42 41.67 -12.91
CA ASN A 192 8.76 42.69 -12.09
C ASN A 192 7.63 42.12 -11.22
N THR A 193 7.33 40.82 -11.35
CA THR A 193 6.22 40.19 -10.61
C THR A 193 6.53 40.14 -9.12
N LYS A 194 5.58 40.63 -8.32
CA LYS A 194 5.63 40.57 -6.85
C LYS A 194 4.44 39.78 -6.34
N MET A 195 4.68 38.85 -5.46
CA MET A 195 3.70 38.05 -4.78
C MET A 195 4.15 37.83 -3.33
N ASP A 196 3.28 38.04 -2.37
CA ASP A 196 3.59 37.77 -0.97
C ASP A 196 3.91 36.28 -0.79
N GLY A 197 5.03 35.97 -0.11
CA GLY A 197 5.48 34.58 0.07
C GLY A 197 5.96 33.89 -1.22
N GLY A 198 6.25 34.62 -2.31
CA GLY A 198 6.77 34.05 -3.55
C GLY A 198 7.85 34.90 -4.18
N MET A 199 8.82 34.29 -4.86
CA MET A 199 9.92 34.99 -5.51
C MET A 199 10.23 34.41 -6.90
N ALA A 200 10.45 35.29 -7.90
CA ALA A 200 11.07 34.91 -9.17
C ALA A 200 12.56 35.25 -9.10
N ILE A 201 13.42 34.31 -9.49
CA ILE A 201 14.86 34.55 -9.55
C ILE A 201 15.17 35.32 -10.81
N VAL A 202 15.77 36.51 -10.62
CA VAL A 202 16.14 37.42 -11.71
C VAL A 202 17.66 37.52 -11.84
N LYS A 203 18.19 37.33 -13.05
CA LYS A 203 19.60 37.49 -13.38
C LYS A 203 19.72 38.41 -14.61
N GLU A 204 20.57 39.44 -14.51
CA GLU A 204 20.79 40.39 -15.59
C GLU A 204 19.50 41.05 -16.11
N GLY A 205 18.56 41.36 -15.21
CA GLY A 205 17.28 42.01 -15.55
C GLY A 205 16.26 41.09 -16.24
N ARG A 206 16.46 39.77 -16.21
CA ARG A 206 15.59 38.76 -16.82
C ARG A 206 15.19 37.70 -15.80
N CYS A 207 13.91 37.27 -15.79
CA CYS A 207 13.47 36.12 -15.03
C CYS A 207 14.14 34.85 -15.58
N THR A 208 14.83 34.11 -14.70
CA THR A 208 15.56 32.88 -15.08
C THR A 208 14.64 31.69 -15.33
N GLY A 209 13.36 31.78 -14.94
CA GLY A 209 12.43 30.65 -14.90
C GLY A 209 12.41 29.91 -13.57
N VAL A 210 13.33 30.22 -12.65
CA VAL A 210 13.24 29.66 -11.29
C VAL A 210 12.27 30.50 -10.48
N LEU A 211 11.24 29.82 -9.95
CA LEU A 211 10.18 30.38 -9.10
C LEU A 211 10.20 29.67 -7.75
N LEU A 212 9.99 30.45 -6.67
CA LEU A 212 10.01 29.95 -5.30
C LEU A 212 8.62 30.11 -4.66
N ASP A 213 8.27 29.16 -3.82
CA ASP A 213 7.11 29.12 -2.92
C ASP A 213 5.78 29.49 -3.63
N ASN A 214 5.05 30.53 -3.22
CA ASN A 214 3.74 30.87 -3.78
C ASN A 214 3.78 31.12 -5.30
N LEU A 215 4.88 31.61 -5.87
CA LEU A 215 5.02 31.71 -7.33
C LEU A 215 5.23 30.35 -7.99
N ALA A 216 5.92 29.44 -7.33
CA ALA A 216 6.05 28.06 -7.80
C ALA A 216 4.68 27.37 -7.81
N ASP A 217 3.88 27.57 -6.76
CA ASP A 217 2.54 26.99 -6.65
C ASP A 217 1.57 27.58 -7.69
N ALA A 218 1.65 28.87 -7.95
CA ALA A 218 0.90 29.49 -9.04
C ALA A 218 1.23 28.89 -10.42
N ALA A 219 2.51 28.58 -10.68
CA ALA A 219 2.91 27.89 -11.91
C ALA A 219 2.44 26.44 -11.96
N LYS A 220 2.54 25.69 -10.85
CA LYS A 220 2.05 24.31 -10.74
C LYS A 220 0.54 24.22 -10.98
N ALA A 221 -0.24 25.21 -10.52
CA ALA A 221 -1.68 25.26 -10.70
C ALA A 221 -2.13 25.37 -12.18
N LEU A 222 -1.24 25.79 -13.09
CA LEU A 222 -1.50 25.86 -14.53
C LEU A 222 -1.39 24.50 -15.23
N VAL A 223 -0.76 23.52 -14.59
CA VAL A 223 -0.59 22.18 -15.17
C VAL A 223 -1.95 21.50 -15.25
N PRO A 224 -2.42 21.13 -16.47
CA PRO A 224 -3.75 20.54 -16.63
C PRO A 224 -3.84 19.18 -15.92
N LYS A 225 -5.05 18.77 -15.57
CA LYS A 225 -5.28 17.39 -15.12
C LYS A 225 -4.84 16.41 -16.22
N MET A 226 -4.39 15.24 -15.81
CA MET A 226 -3.97 14.19 -16.73
C MET A 226 -5.17 13.68 -17.54
N GLU A 227 -4.99 13.50 -18.85
CA GLU A 227 -5.97 12.91 -19.75
C GLU A 227 -6.30 11.47 -19.36
N THR A 228 -7.54 11.02 -19.63
CA THR A 228 -8.01 9.69 -19.21
C THR A 228 -7.15 8.56 -19.77
N GLU A 229 -6.73 8.66 -21.01
CA GLU A 229 -5.87 7.68 -21.68
C GLU A 229 -4.50 7.52 -21.00
N LEU A 230 -3.92 8.64 -20.56
CA LEU A 230 -2.67 8.61 -19.80
C LEU A 230 -2.88 8.09 -18.37
N ARG A 231 -4.02 8.38 -17.75
CA ARG A 231 -4.37 7.82 -16.43
C ARG A 231 -4.56 6.30 -16.50
N VAL A 232 -5.13 5.78 -17.59
CA VAL A 232 -5.20 4.33 -17.83
C VAL A 232 -3.78 3.74 -17.90
N GLN A 233 -2.88 4.34 -18.70
CA GLN A 233 -1.49 3.90 -18.78
C GLN A 233 -0.79 3.95 -17.43
N ALA A 234 -1.04 5.01 -16.63
CA ALA A 234 -0.50 5.18 -15.29
C ALA A 234 -0.91 4.04 -14.35
N LEU A 235 -2.21 3.72 -14.29
CA LEU A 235 -2.73 2.63 -13.47
C LEU A 235 -2.20 1.26 -13.91
N MET A 236 -2.09 1.04 -15.23
CA MET A 236 -1.53 -0.21 -15.75
C MET A 236 -0.04 -0.35 -15.43
N LYS A 237 0.73 0.75 -15.50
CA LYS A 237 2.16 0.74 -15.14
C LYS A 237 2.37 0.56 -13.63
N ALA A 238 1.53 1.18 -12.81
CA ALA A 238 1.53 0.96 -11.37
C ALA A 238 1.25 -0.51 -11.02
N GLN A 239 0.23 -1.12 -11.63
CA GLN A 239 -0.07 -2.54 -11.47
C GLN A 239 1.13 -3.43 -11.85
N GLU A 240 1.74 -3.19 -13.02
CA GLU A 240 2.92 -3.95 -13.47
C GLU A 240 4.03 -3.93 -12.42
N ASN A 241 4.37 -2.74 -11.92
CA ASN A 241 5.43 -2.57 -10.93
C ASN A 241 5.06 -3.20 -9.58
N CYS A 242 3.82 -3.02 -9.11
CA CYS A 242 3.33 -3.64 -7.88
C CYS A 242 3.37 -5.17 -7.94
N MET A 243 2.90 -5.76 -9.04
CA MET A 243 2.96 -7.22 -9.24
C MET A 243 4.40 -7.73 -9.32
N ALA A 244 5.32 -6.95 -9.91
CA ALA A 244 6.73 -7.34 -9.99
C ALA A 244 7.39 -7.49 -8.60
N VAL A 245 6.88 -6.80 -7.57
CA VAL A 245 7.32 -6.92 -6.18
C VAL A 245 6.41 -7.79 -5.30
N GLY A 246 5.40 -8.44 -5.91
CA GLY A 246 4.52 -9.39 -5.22
C GLY A 246 3.27 -8.80 -4.56
N LEU A 247 2.97 -7.53 -4.79
CA LEU A 247 1.73 -6.91 -4.34
C LEU A 247 0.54 -7.37 -5.21
N THR A 248 -0.49 -7.90 -4.55
CA THR A 248 -1.75 -8.33 -5.19
C THR A 248 -2.92 -7.43 -4.83
N SER A 249 -2.79 -6.67 -3.75
CA SER A 249 -3.79 -5.75 -3.25
C SER A 249 -3.15 -4.50 -2.69
N VAL A 250 -3.81 -3.36 -2.85
CA VAL A 250 -3.35 -2.06 -2.35
C VAL A 250 -4.49 -1.29 -1.67
N THR A 251 -4.14 -0.47 -0.69
CA THR A 251 -5.05 0.50 -0.09
C THR A 251 -4.64 1.89 -0.57
N ASP A 252 -5.42 2.43 -1.51
CA ASP A 252 -5.12 3.70 -2.20
C ASP A 252 -5.75 4.88 -1.46
N ALA A 253 -4.93 5.71 -0.85
CA ALA A 253 -5.33 6.77 0.05
C ALA A 253 -5.79 8.03 -0.68
N GLY A 254 -7.04 8.47 -0.42
CA GLY A 254 -7.57 9.75 -0.87
C GLY A 254 -7.88 9.80 -2.37
N GLN A 255 -9.02 9.24 -2.78
CA GLN A 255 -9.41 9.16 -4.19
C GLN A 255 -10.72 9.89 -4.47
N ASP A 256 -10.80 10.57 -5.63
CA ASP A 256 -12.01 11.20 -6.12
C ASP A 256 -12.94 10.24 -6.88
N ILE A 257 -14.16 10.69 -7.15
CA ILE A 257 -15.18 9.92 -7.87
C ILE A 257 -14.69 9.44 -9.23
N ALA A 258 -13.99 10.30 -9.97
CA ALA A 258 -13.53 9.98 -11.33
C ALA A 258 -12.47 8.88 -11.33
N THR A 259 -11.56 8.92 -10.36
CA THR A 259 -10.50 7.92 -10.18
C THR A 259 -11.07 6.56 -9.81
N ILE A 260 -11.97 6.51 -8.82
CA ILE A 260 -12.58 5.25 -8.36
C ILE A 260 -13.40 4.61 -9.48
N ASN A 261 -14.17 5.41 -10.23
CA ASN A 261 -14.95 4.91 -11.35
C ASN A 261 -14.05 4.43 -12.51
N LEU A 262 -12.89 5.06 -12.74
CA LEU A 262 -11.92 4.59 -13.73
C LEU A 262 -11.32 3.23 -13.31
N ILE A 263 -10.91 3.09 -12.05
CA ILE A 263 -10.42 1.83 -11.48
C ILE A 263 -11.48 0.72 -11.68
N ASP A 264 -12.73 0.97 -11.28
CA ASP A 264 -13.83 0.02 -11.44
C ASP A 264 -14.03 -0.41 -12.91
N SER A 265 -14.01 0.56 -13.82
CA SER A 265 -14.16 0.29 -15.26
C SER A 265 -13.03 -0.59 -15.81
N LEU A 266 -11.77 -0.34 -15.41
CA LEU A 266 -10.61 -1.14 -15.82
C LEU A 266 -10.65 -2.55 -15.23
N GLN A 267 -11.13 -2.70 -14.01
CA GLN A 267 -11.31 -4.01 -13.37
C GLN A 267 -12.43 -4.82 -14.05
N GLN A 268 -13.56 -4.21 -14.36
CA GLN A 268 -14.66 -4.84 -15.11
C GLN A 268 -14.21 -5.25 -16.53
N ALA A 269 -13.32 -4.48 -17.15
CA ALA A 269 -12.72 -4.82 -18.45
C ALA A 269 -11.62 -5.90 -18.34
N GLY A 270 -11.28 -6.36 -17.14
CA GLY A 270 -10.22 -7.35 -16.89
C GLY A 270 -8.80 -6.82 -17.12
N GLN A 271 -8.63 -5.50 -17.25
CA GLN A 271 -7.32 -4.86 -17.45
C GLN A 271 -6.59 -4.65 -16.12
N LEU A 272 -7.25 -4.08 -15.13
CA LEU A 272 -6.71 -3.94 -13.77
C LEU A 272 -7.12 -5.16 -12.95
N LYS A 273 -6.14 -6.02 -12.61
CA LYS A 273 -6.36 -7.28 -11.90
C LYS A 273 -6.21 -7.15 -10.39
N MET A 274 -5.40 -6.19 -9.92
CA MET A 274 -5.16 -5.96 -8.50
C MET A 274 -6.44 -5.58 -7.77
N HIS A 275 -6.56 -6.03 -6.52
CA HIS A 275 -7.60 -5.53 -5.63
C HIS A 275 -7.22 -4.15 -5.12
N VAL A 276 -8.12 -3.18 -5.26
CA VAL A 276 -7.95 -1.81 -4.75
C VAL A 276 -8.98 -1.57 -3.65
N ASN A 277 -8.50 -1.29 -2.44
CA ASN A 277 -9.29 -0.72 -1.37
C ASN A 277 -9.12 0.80 -1.43
N ALA A 278 -10.10 1.51 -2.01
CA ALA A 278 -10.03 2.95 -2.20
C ALA A 278 -10.60 3.68 -0.98
N MET A 279 -9.79 4.56 -0.39
CA MET A 279 -10.26 5.53 0.59
C MET A 279 -10.74 6.77 -0.17
N VAL A 280 -11.97 7.21 0.08
CA VAL A 280 -12.51 8.41 -0.58
C VAL A 280 -11.92 9.70 0.01
N ASN A 281 -11.88 10.75 -0.81
CA ASN A 281 -11.59 12.10 -0.34
C ASN A 281 -12.66 12.59 0.64
N PRO A 282 -12.32 13.48 1.58
CA PRO A 282 -13.22 13.94 2.63
C PRO A 282 -14.09 15.13 2.21
N ASP A 283 -14.18 15.45 0.91
CA ASP A 283 -15.11 16.46 0.41
C ASP A 283 -16.55 15.92 0.34
N ASP A 284 -17.53 16.79 0.57
CA ASP A 284 -18.92 16.39 0.65
C ASP A 284 -19.45 15.75 -0.65
N GLU A 285 -18.99 16.20 -1.82
CA GLU A 285 -19.41 15.63 -3.11
C GLU A 285 -19.00 14.17 -3.22
N THR A 286 -17.74 13.88 -2.90
CA THR A 286 -17.18 12.51 -2.97
C THR A 286 -17.78 11.61 -1.89
N MET A 287 -17.88 12.11 -0.64
CA MET A 287 -18.48 11.34 0.45
C MET A 287 -19.94 11.03 0.18
N ASP A 288 -20.75 12.01 -0.23
CA ASP A 288 -22.18 11.82 -0.51
C ASP A 288 -22.39 10.85 -1.69
N TYR A 289 -21.55 10.96 -2.73
CA TYR A 289 -21.64 10.08 -3.89
C TYR A 289 -21.46 8.60 -3.50
N PHE A 290 -20.46 8.26 -2.68
CA PHE A 290 -20.21 6.88 -2.31
C PHE A 290 -21.02 6.42 -1.09
N MET A 291 -21.14 7.22 -0.04
CA MET A 291 -21.84 6.83 1.18
C MET A 291 -23.36 6.63 0.96
N ASN A 292 -23.99 7.40 0.06
CA ASN A 292 -25.39 7.19 -0.31
C ASN A 292 -25.64 5.87 -1.07
N GLN A 293 -24.60 5.29 -1.68
CA GLN A 293 -24.68 3.97 -2.31
C GLN A 293 -24.47 2.83 -1.29
N GLY A 294 -24.04 3.15 -0.07
CA GLY A 294 -23.59 2.21 0.93
C GLY A 294 -22.16 1.70 0.65
N VAL A 295 -21.75 0.68 1.40
CA VAL A 295 -20.44 0.07 1.22
C VAL A 295 -20.35 -0.64 -0.14
N ILE A 296 -19.32 -0.33 -0.91
CA ILE A 296 -19.01 -1.04 -2.15
C ILE A 296 -17.98 -2.13 -1.83
N ASP A 297 -18.35 -3.39 -2.07
CA ASP A 297 -17.48 -4.56 -1.93
C ASP A 297 -17.66 -5.46 -3.14
N LYS A 298 -16.86 -5.19 -4.17
CA LYS A 298 -16.80 -5.96 -5.41
C LYS A 298 -15.64 -6.95 -5.36
N GLU A 299 -15.52 -7.78 -6.39
CA GLU A 299 -14.46 -8.77 -6.49
C GLU A 299 -13.06 -8.15 -6.33
N ARG A 300 -12.83 -6.97 -6.93
CA ARG A 300 -11.50 -6.31 -6.95
C ARG A 300 -11.51 -4.87 -6.46
N LEU A 301 -12.66 -4.34 -6.06
CA LEU A 301 -12.80 -2.97 -5.56
C LEU A 301 -13.57 -2.95 -4.24
N THR A 302 -12.98 -2.35 -3.24
CA THR A 302 -13.67 -2.00 -1.99
C THR A 302 -13.65 -0.49 -1.82
N VAL A 303 -14.82 0.12 -1.53
CA VAL A 303 -14.95 1.54 -1.15
C VAL A 303 -15.80 1.60 0.11
N ARG A 304 -15.15 1.77 1.25
CA ARG A 304 -15.79 1.85 2.56
C ARG A 304 -15.00 2.64 3.59
N SER A 305 -14.09 3.48 3.15
CA SER A 305 -13.27 4.30 4.03
C SER A 305 -13.08 5.69 3.48
N VAL A 306 -12.85 6.66 4.38
CA VAL A 306 -12.54 8.06 4.07
C VAL A 306 -11.17 8.40 4.62
N LYS A 307 -10.33 9.10 3.83
CA LYS A 307 -9.01 9.59 4.25
C LYS A 307 -9.11 11.02 4.73
N ILE A 308 -8.57 11.27 5.94
CA ILE A 308 -8.39 12.62 6.49
C ILE A 308 -6.96 12.79 7.01
N TYR A 309 -6.58 14.01 7.33
CA TYR A 309 -5.25 14.38 7.79
C TYR A 309 -5.36 15.23 9.06
N ALA A 310 -4.76 14.80 10.16
CA ALA A 310 -4.70 15.57 11.40
C ALA A 310 -3.59 16.60 11.36
N ASP A 311 -2.42 16.22 10.87
CA ASP A 311 -1.19 17.02 10.92
C ASP A 311 -0.30 16.78 9.69
N GLY A 312 0.89 17.39 9.71
CA GLY A 312 1.89 17.21 8.67
C GLY A 312 2.95 16.15 9.01
N ALA A 313 4.13 16.22 8.35
CA ALA A 313 5.22 15.27 8.50
C ALA A 313 6.24 15.70 9.56
N LEU A 314 6.92 14.71 10.18
CA LEU A 314 7.93 14.94 11.22
C LEU A 314 9.18 15.63 10.64
N GLY A 315 9.65 15.21 9.48
CA GLY A 315 10.86 15.74 8.85
C GLY A 315 10.77 17.24 8.54
N SER A 316 9.61 17.73 8.11
CA SER A 316 9.33 19.16 7.85
C SER A 316 8.91 19.94 9.08
N ARG A 317 8.80 19.33 10.25
CA ARG A 317 8.27 19.91 11.49
C ARG A 317 6.81 20.38 11.37
N GLY A 318 6.04 19.78 10.46
CA GLY A 318 4.60 19.98 10.33
C GLY A 318 3.76 19.06 11.21
N ALA A 319 4.32 17.93 11.64
CA ALA A 319 3.64 17.02 12.56
C ALA A 319 3.37 17.68 13.91
N LYS A 320 2.12 17.63 14.38
CA LYS A 320 1.71 18.28 15.63
C LYS A 320 2.22 17.50 16.84
N LEU A 321 3.05 18.13 17.65
CA LEU A 321 3.55 17.58 18.90
C LEU A 321 2.83 18.20 20.10
N LEU A 322 2.78 17.49 21.23
CA LEU A 322 2.27 18.00 22.51
C LEU A 322 3.22 19.03 23.12
N GLU A 323 4.51 18.94 22.81
CA GLU A 323 5.55 19.88 23.23
C GLU A 323 6.36 20.26 21.98
N PRO A 324 6.98 21.47 21.95
CA PRO A 324 7.76 21.92 20.80
C PRO A 324 8.84 20.93 20.36
N TYR A 325 9.24 21.01 19.10
CA TYR A 325 10.38 20.26 18.57
C TYR A 325 11.65 20.55 19.37
N THR A 326 12.47 19.53 19.60
CA THR A 326 13.71 19.68 20.37
C THR A 326 14.69 20.62 19.69
N ASP A 327 14.76 20.55 18.37
CA ASP A 327 15.63 21.39 17.52
C ASP A 327 14.94 22.68 17.02
N ASP A 328 13.67 22.92 17.37
CA ASP A 328 12.94 24.17 17.11
C ASP A 328 11.94 24.45 18.24
N PRO A 329 12.42 25.03 19.37
CA PRO A 329 11.59 25.24 20.58
C PRO A 329 10.42 26.21 20.40
N THR A 330 10.28 26.85 19.24
CA THR A 330 9.19 27.79 18.95
C THR A 330 8.09 27.16 18.10
N ASN A 331 8.30 25.92 17.65
CA ASN A 331 7.41 25.18 16.74
C ASN A 331 6.99 23.85 17.37
N ASP A 332 5.71 23.59 17.42
CA ASP A 332 5.13 22.32 17.85
C ASP A 332 4.30 21.65 16.75
N GLY A 333 4.45 22.10 15.50
CA GLY A 333 3.63 21.65 14.36
C GLY A 333 2.23 22.27 14.37
N LEU A 334 1.34 21.74 13.52
CA LEU A 334 -0.01 22.29 13.38
C LEU A 334 -1.05 21.20 13.09
N ILE A 335 -2.25 21.42 13.55
CA ILE A 335 -3.44 20.68 13.13
C ILE A 335 -3.93 21.33 11.82
N LEU A 336 -4.26 20.48 10.82
CA LEU A 336 -4.52 20.94 9.45
C LEU A 336 -5.95 21.44 9.25
N GLU A 337 -6.91 20.93 10.03
CA GLU A 337 -8.32 21.23 9.84
C GLU A 337 -8.98 21.59 11.20
N SER A 338 -10.20 22.09 11.17
CA SER A 338 -10.95 22.41 12.37
C SER A 338 -11.62 21.17 13.00
N ASP A 339 -11.94 21.24 14.31
CA ASP A 339 -12.69 20.21 15.01
C ASP A 339 -14.07 19.96 14.36
N ASP A 340 -14.71 21.02 13.86
CA ASP A 340 -15.98 20.92 13.15
C ASP A 340 -15.84 20.09 11.86
N PHE A 341 -14.73 20.23 11.13
CA PHE A 341 -14.46 19.42 9.94
C PHE A 341 -14.28 17.94 10.31
N TYR A 342 -13.43 17.65 11.31
CA TYR A 342 -13.22 16.25 11.72
C TYR A 342 -14.51 15.62 12.23
N SER A 343 -15.27 16.33 13.04
CA SER A 343 -16.56 15.87 13.58
C SER A 343 -17.58 15.64 12.45
N HIS A 344 -17.63 16.52 11.46
CA HIS A 344 -18.51 16.37 10.29
C HIS A 344 -18.20 15.09 9.51
N VAL A 345 -16.92 14.87 9.15
CA VAL A 345 -16.49 13.68 8.40
C VAL A 345 -16.72 12.41 9.23
N CYS A 346 -16.35 12.42 10.50
CA CYS A 346 -16.54 11.28 11.41
C CYS A 346 -18.03 10.93 11.56
N GLN A 347 -18.93 11.91 11.70
CA GLN A 347 -20.36 11.67 11.82
C GLN A 347 -20.93 11.05 10.52
N LYS A 348 -20.59 11.60 9.35
CA LYS A 348 -21.04 11.04 8.05
C LYS A 348 -20.53 9.60 7.87
N ALA A 349 -19.26 9.36 8.16
CA ALA A 349 -18.66 8.02 8.06
C ALA A 349 -19.31 7.03 9.02
N TYR A 350 -19.54 7.44 10.28
CA TYR A 350 -20.20 6.62 11.29
C TYR A 350 -21.61 6.22 10.87
N ASP A 351 -22.42 7.18 10.41
CA ASP A 351 -23.80 6.94 9.98
C ASP A 351 -23.88 6.04 8.74
N ALA A 352 -22.91 6.15 7.83
CA ALA A 352 -22.82 5.34 6.62
C ALA A 352 -22.15 3.95 6.83
N GLY A 353 -21.61 3.67 8.02
CA GLY A 353 -20.82 2.46 8.29
C GLY A 353 -19.47 2.43 7.56
N TYR A 354 -18.91 3.60 7.31
CA TYR A 354 -17.58 3.78 6.71
C TYR A 354 -16.49 3.86 7.78
N GLN A 355 -15.31 3.38 7.43
CA GLN A 355 -14.10 3.50 8.22
C GLN A 355 -13.51 4.90 8.03
N VAL A 356 -13.05 5.54 9.11
CA VAL A 356 -12.22 6.74 9.04
C VAL A 356 -10.76 6.34 9.14
N CYS A 357 -9.94 6.82 8.20
CA CYS A 357 -8.51 6.59 8.13
C CYS A 357 -7.81 7.95 8.22
N CYS A 358 -7.26 8.26 9.40
CA CYS A 358 -6.68 9.57 9.69
C CYS A 358 -5.15 9.50 9.71
N HIS A 359 -4.50 10.27 8.83
CA HIS A 359 -3.07 10.54 8.96
C HIS A 359 -2.81 11.30 10.26
N ALA A 360 -1.98 10.77 11.13
CA ALA A 360 -1.48 11.46 12.32
C ALA A 360 -0.07 10.95 12.67
N ILE A 361 0.90 11.83 12.55
CA ILE A 361 2.33 11.54 12.75
C ILE A 361 2.80 12.03 14.12
N GLY A 362 2.48 13.27 14.48
CA GLY A 362 2.86 13.83 15.77
C GLY A 362 1.99 13.32 16.92
N ASN A 363 2.57 13.18 18.10
CA ASN A 363 1.84 12.72 19.28
C ASN A 363 0.70 13.67 19.69
N GLY A 364 0.77 14.95 19.34
CA GLY A 364 -0.33 15.92 19.50
C GLY A 364 -1.44 15.67 18.48
N GLY A 365 -1.10 15.35 17.21
CA GLY A 365 -2.07 14.97 16.18
C GLY A 365 -2.79 13.67 16.53
N VAL A 366 -2.03 12.64 16.97
CA VAL A 366 -2.60 11.37 17.45
C VAL A 366 -3.55 11.58 18.63
N HIS A 367 -3.11 12.36 19.63
CA HIS A 367 -3.94 12.68 20.80
C HIS A 367 -5.26 13.34 20.38
N HIS A 368 -5.18 14.37 19.56
CA HIS A 368 -6.31 15.13 19.07
C HIS A 368 -7.34 14.25 18.34
N ILE A 369 -6.89 13.42 17.42
CA ILE A 369 -7.79 12.52 16.68
C ILE A 369 -8.37 11.41 17.55
N LEU A 370 -7.63 10.90 18.53
CA LEU A 370 -8.17 9.94 19.50
C LEU A 370 -9.29 10.56 20.33
N ASP A 371 -9.20 11.86 20.68
CA ASP A 371 -10.28 12.57 21.38
C ASP A 371 -11.55 12.57 20.51
N ILE A 372 -11.45 13.00 19.26
CA ILE A 372 -12.57 13.01 18.31
C ILE A 372 -13.13 11.60 18.09
N PHE A 373 -12.28 10.61 17.84
CA PHE A 373 -12.71 9.22 17.59
C PHE A 373 -13.46 8.64 18.82
N SER A 374 -13.04 8.98 20.03
CA SER A 374 -13.67 8.50 21.25
C SER A 374 -15.14 8.94 21.41
N GLU A 375 -15.55 10.02 20.74
CA GLU A 375 -16.94 10.48 20.74
C GLU A 375 -17.87 9.53 19.96
N TYR A 376 -17.32 8.80 18.98
CA TYR A 376 -18.06 7.88 18.09
C TYR A 376 -17.87 6.41 18.48
N LEU A 377 -16.65 5.99 18.78
CA LEU A 377 -16.30 4.57 18.93
C LEU A 377 -16.79 3.95 20.25
N LYS A 378 -16.99 4.74 21.32
CA LYS A 378 -17.62 4.32 22.59
C LYS A 378 -17.08 3.02 23.19
N GLY A 379 -15.76 2.77 23.12
CA GLY A 379 -15.11 1.56 23.61
C GLY A 379 -14.87 0.51 22.53
N LYS A 380 -14.77 -0.78 22.94
CA LYS A 380 -14.49 -1.88 21.99
C LYS A 380 -15.55 -2.01 20.92
N ASN A 381 -15.12 -2.06 19.66
CA ASN A 381 -16.00 -2.08 18.50
C ASN A 381 -15.31 -2.76 17.30
N ASP A 382 -16.02 -2.94 16.17
CA ASP A 382 -15.50 -3.46 14.91
C ASP A 382 -15.70 -2.48 13.73
N LEU A 383 -15.69 -1.16 14.03
CA LEU A 383 -15.72 -0.11 13.01
C LEU A 383 -14.40 0.02 12.27
N ARG A 384 -13.33 -0.48 12.87
CA ARG A 384 -11.98 -0.56 12.30
C ARG A 384 -11.43 0.80 11.84
N TRP A 385 -11.79 1.88 12.54
CA TRP A 385 -11.20 3.18 12.29
C TRP A 385 -9.70 3.15 12.57
N ARG A 386 -8.91 3.87 11.77
CA ARG A 386 -7.46 3.76 11.75
C ARG A 386 -6.80 5.09 11.98
N ILE A 387 -5.64 5.06 12.62
CA ILE A 387 -4.66 6.14 12.57
C ILE A 387 -3.51 5.66 11.68
N GLU A 388 -3.39 6.34 10.53
CA GLU A 388 -2.31 6.13 9.58
C GLU A 388 -1.03 6.73 10.16
N HIS A 389 0.07 6.07 9.92
CA HIS A 389 1.40 6.33 10.46
C HIS A 389 1.52 6.00 11.95
N SER A 390 0.70 6.55 12.84
CA SER A 390 0.83 6.36 14.30
C SER A 390 2.30 6.47 14.72
N GLN A 391 3.02 7.46 14.13
CA GLN A 391 4.47 7.46 14.08
C GLN A 391 5.08 7.84 15.42
N THR A 392 4.48 8.84 16.10
CA THR A 392 4.81 9.20 17.49
C THR A 392 3.55 9.16 18.35
N VAL A 393 3.61 8.53 19.52
CA VAL A 393 2.45 8.36 20.40
C VAL A 393 2.82 8.72 21.81
N SER A 394 1.98 9.45 22.54
CA SER A 394 2.24 9.75 23.95
C SER A 394 2.01 8.53 24.84
N ASP A 395 2.69 8.47 25.99
CA ASP A 395 2.51 7.38 26.96
C ASP A 395 1.03 7.21 27.38
N ALA A 396 0.27 8.30 27.41
CA ALA A 396 -1.14 8.31 27.79
C ALA A 396 -2.06 7.74 26.68
N ASP A 397 -1.62 7.79 25.42
CA ASP A 397 -2.48 7.47 24.28
C ASP A 397 -2.35 6.02 23.79
N PHE A 398 -1.27 5.31 24.12
CA PHE A 398 -1.13 3.91 23.68
C PHE A 398 -2.33 3.04 24.04
N GLN A 399 -2.80 3.11 25.28
CA GLN A 399 -3.93 2.29 25.74
C GLN A 399 -5.24 2.63 25.03
N ARG A 400 -5.40 3.87 24.56
CA ARG A 400 -6.61 4.33 23.86
C ARG A 400 -6.84 3.61 22.53
N PHE A 401 -5.77 3.21 21.83
CA PHE A 401 -5.89 2.36 20.65
C PHE A 401 -6.61 1.05 20.98
N GLY A 402 -6.24 0.42 22.09
CA GLY A 402 -6.91 -0.78 22.56
C GLY A 402 -8.30 -0.50 23.11
N GLU A 403 -8.51 0.56 23.86
CA GLU A 403 -9.79 0.92 24.47
C GLU A 403 -10.87 1.15 23.41
N PHE A 404 -10.55 1.89 22.35
CA PHE A 404 -11.49 2.25 21.29
C PHE A 404 -11.37 1.36 20.04
N SER A 405 -10.57 0.31 20.06
CA SER A 405 -10.31 -0.56 18.92
C SER A 405 -9.80 0.19 17.68
N VAL A 406 -9.08 1.31 17.87
CA VAL A 406 -8.44 2.06 16.80
C VAL A 406 -7.25 1.25 16.26
N ILE A 407 -7.17 1.08 14.96
CA ILE A 407 -6.14 0.28 14.32
C ILE A 407 -4.90 1.14 14.05
N PRO A 408 -3.72 0.76 14.56
CA PRO A 408 -2.47 1.35 14.09
C PRO A 408 -2.17 0.87 12.66
N SER A 409 -2.08 1.81 11.72
CA SER A 409 -1.67 1.55 10.34
C SER A 409 -0.28 2.13 10.13
N ILE A 410 0.72 1.27 10.28
CA ILE A 410 2.13 1.64 10.35
C ILE A 410 2.83 1.53 9.00
N GLN A 411 3.96 2.22 8.86
CA GLN A 411 4.89 2.10 7.74
C GLN A 411 6.28 1.85 8.33
N THR A 412 6.70 0.59 8.30
CA THR A 412 7.96 0.22 8.98
C THR A 412 9.20 0.76 8.29
N THR A 413 9.13 1.08 7.00
CA THR A 413 10.19 1.75 6.24
C THR A 413 10.44 3.18 6.72
N HIS A 414 9.42 3.92 7.16
CA HIS A 414 9.61 5.26 7.76
C HIS A 414 10.56 5.23 8.97
N CYS A 415 10.49 4.18 9.78
CA CYS A 415 11.44 4.02 10.88
C CYS A 415 12.89 4.00 10.39
N THR A 416 13.16 3.27 9.31
CA THR A 416 14.53 3.10 8.79
C THR A 416 14.99 4.25 7.90
N SER A 417 14.08 5.03 7.33
CA SER A 417 14.43 6.26 6.59
C SER A 417 14.63 7.46 7.52
N ASP A 418 13.98 7.47 8.68
CA ASP A 418 13.97 8.61 9.60
C ASP A 418 14.99 8.48 10.75
N MET A 419 15.46 7.27 11.06
CA MET A 419 16.28 6.99 12.25
C MET A 419 17.58 7.80 12.34
N ASP A 420 18.08 8.34 11.23
CA ASP A 420 19.31 9.13 11.18
C ASP A 420 19.13 10.58 11.68
N TRP A 421 17.88 11.05 11.84
CA TRP A 421 17.58 12.44 12.19
C TRP A 421 16.40 12.62 13.15
N ALA A 422 15.58 11.58 13.35
CA ALA A 422 14.34 11.73 14.13
C ALA A 422 14.57 12.09 15.60
N ASP A 423 15.70 11.68 16.16
CA ASP A 423 16.11 12.02 17.53
C ASP A 423 16.43 13.51 17.70
N GLU A 424 16.96 14.18 16.65
CA GLU A 424 17.14 15.64 16.66
C GLU A 424 15.81 16.38 16.81
N ARG A 425 14.73 15.86 16.17
CA ARG A 425 13.37 16.41 16.23
C ARG A 425 12.69 16.19 17.58
N LEU A 426 12.87 14.99 18.13
CA LEU A 426 12.07 14.49 19.24
C LEU A 426 12.80 14.47 20.58
N GLY A 427 14.15 14.46 20.59
CA GLY A 427 14.93 14.27 21.83
C GLY A 427 14.53 12.97 22.53
N GLU A 428 14.33 13.01 23.86
CA GLU A 428 13.92 11.84 24.66
C GLU A 428 12.57 11.22 24.26
N ARG A 429 11.75 11.94 23.51
CA ARG A 429 10.46 11.43 22.99
C ARG A 429 10.61 10.42 21.86
N ILE A 430 11.82 10.29 21.32
CA ILE A 430 12.13 9.29 20.28
C ILE A 430 11.80 7.86 20.72
N LYS A 431 11.82 7.56 22.01
CA LYS A 431 11.47 6.26 22.59
C LYS A 431 10.03 5.83 22.30
N ASN A 432 9.14 6.80 22.08
CA ASN A 432 7.72 6.60 21.79
C ASN A 432 7.40 6.81 20.29
N ALA A 433 8.41 7.03 19.46
CA ALA A 433 8.28 7.06 18.02
C ALA A 433 8.58 5.68 17.44
N TYR A 434 7.87 5.32 16.37
CA TYR A 434 8.01 4.00 15.70
C TYR A 434 7.87 2.83 16.68
N ALA A 435 7.02 2.98 17.70
CA ALA A 435 6.83 2.04 18.79
C ALA A 435 5.87 0.90 18.42
N TYR A 436 6.15 0.23 17.30
CA TYR A 436 5.23 -0.70 16.63
C TYR A 436 4.86 -1.91 17.48
N GLN A 437 5.79 -2.42 18.30
CA GLN A 437 5.48 -3.53 19.20
C GLN A 437 4.53 -3.11 20.33
N GLN A 438 4.66 -1.87 20.84
CA GLN A 438 3.74 -1.34 21.85
C GLN A 438 2.33 -1.14 21.26
N LEU A 439 2.24 -0.59 20.03
CA LEU A 439 0.98 -0.43 19.31
C LEU A 439 0.32 -1.78 19.02
N LEU A 440 1.09 -2.77 18.57
CA LEU A 440 0.60 -4.13 18.32
C LEU A 440 -0.02 -4.74 19.58
N GLN A 441 0.57 -4.54 20.74
CA GLN A 441 0.07 -5.09 22.01
C GLN A 441 -1.33 -4.55 22.39
N GLN A 442 -1.75 -3.41 21.86
CA GLN A 442 -3.04 -2.80 22.21
C GLN A 442 -4.23 -3.59 21.62
N ASN A 443 -4.11 -4.06 20.38
CA ASN A 443 -5.17 -4.78 19.67
C ASN A 443 -4.76 -6.21 19.24
N GLY A 444 -3.49 -6.58 19.42
CA GLY A 444 -2.93 -7.86 18.98
C GLY A 444 -2.60 -7.92 17.50
N TRP A 445 -2.78 -6.83 16.76
CA TRP A 445 -2.48 -6.72 15.35
C TRP A 445 -2.30 -5.26 14.89
N VAL A 446 -1.59 -5.07 13.79
CA VAL A 446 -1.36 -3.77 13.12
C VAL A 446 -1.45 -3.97 11.61
N ILE A 447 -1.80 -2.94 10.87
CA ILE A 447 -1.68 -2.92 9.41
C ILE A 447 -0.32 -2.32 9.08
N ASN A 448 0.35 -2.86 8.04
CA ASN A 448 1.59 -2.31 7.53
C ASN A 448 1.44 -1.96 6.03
N GLY A 449 2.00 -0.86 5.63
CA GLY A 449 2.04 -0.39 4.24
C GLY A 449 3.37 0.27 3.95
N THR A 450 3.57 0.67 2.71
CA THR A 450 4.79 1.35 2.28
C THR A 450 4.65 2.86 2.27
N ASP A 451 3.41 3.36 2.10
CA ASP A 451 3.16 4.76 1.75
C ASP A 451 3.80 5.18 0.41
N PHE A 452 4.00 4.20 -0.52
CA PHE A 452 4.60 4.55 -1.81
C PHE A 452 3.77 5.64 -2.55
N PRO A 453 4.39 6.61 -3.23
CA PRO A 453 5.81 6.71 -3.59
C PRO A 453 6.69 7.48 -2.57
N ILE A 454 6.25 7.64 -1.32
CA ILE A 454 7.10 8.24 -0.28
C ILE A 454 8.28 7.30 0.00
N GLU A 455 7.98 6.01 0.21
CA GLU A 455 8.96 4.94 0.30
C GLU A 455 8.99 4.07 -0.98
N ASP A 456 9.83 3.04 -0.99
CA ASP A 456 9.87 2.04 -2.05
C ASP A 456 8.61 1.16 -2.03
N ILE A 457 8.15 0.72 -3.19
CA ILE A 457 6.95 -0.13 -3.34
C ILE A 457 7.13 -1.56 -2.82
N SER A 458 8.34 -1.96 -2.39
CA SER A 458 8.65 -3.35 -2.08
C SER A 458 8.12 -3.78 -0.70
N PRO A 459 7.16 -4.72 -0.63
CA PRO A 459 6.71 -5.30 0.63
C PRO A 459 7.81 -6.12 1.32
N ILE A 460 8.85 -6.54 0.58
CA ILE A 460 10.02 -7.22 1.14
C ILE A 460 10.87 -6.24 1.96
N TYR A 461 11.01 -5.00 1.49
CA TYR A 461 11.72 -3.95 2.26
C TYR A 461 10.92 -3.55 3.49
N THR A 462 9.59 -3.46 3.38
CA THR A 462 8.69 -3.25 4.51
C THR A 462 8.82 -4.38 5.54
N PHE A 463 8.85 -5.64 5.10
CA PHE A 463 9.08 -6.79 5.96
C PHE A 463 10.47 -6.72 6.63
N TYR A 464 11.52 -6.38 5.88
CA TYR A 464 12.87 -6.24 6.41
C TYR A 464 12.94 -5.14 7.47
N ALA A 465 12.43 -3.95 7.17
CA ALA A 465 12.39 -2.83 8.11
C ALA A 465 11.62 -3.19 9.40
N ALA A 466 10.52 -3.96 9.29
CA ALA A 466 9.76 -4.42 10.44
C ALA A 466 10.57 -5.34 11.37
N VAL A 467 11.42 -6.20 10.81
CA VAL A 467 12.14 -7.25 11.54
C VAL A 467 13.52 -6.78 11.99
N ALA A 468 14.26 -6.12 11.10
CA ALA A 468 15.66 -5.76 11.31
C ALA A 468 15.86 -4.34 11.85
N ARG A 469 14.96 -3.41 11.50
CA ARG A 469 15.03 -1.98 11.83
C ARG A 469 16.40 -1.38 11.47
N LYS A 470 16.82 -1.65 10.23
CA LYS A 470 18.12 -1.27 9.65
C LYS A 470 17.90 -0.74 8.22
N HIS A 471 18.83 0.06 7.74
CA HIS A 471 18.96 0.34 6.31
C HIS A 471 19.23 -0.95 5.51
N LEU A 472 18.98 -0.92 4.22
CA LEU A 472 19.16 -2.09 3.34
C LEU A 472 20.63 -2.59 3.29
N ASP A 473 21.59 -1.74 3.64
CA ASP A 473 23.00 -2.11 3.77
C ASP A 473 23.35 -2.81 5.12
N GLY A 474 22.35 -2.92 6.02
CA GLY A 474 22.48 -3.57 7.33
C GLY A 474 22.94 -2.65 8.46
N THR A 475 22.96 -1.33 8.25
CA THR A 475 23.31 -0.35 9.30
C THR A 475 22.08 0.23 9.99
N PRO A 476 22.15 0.60 11.28
CA PRO A 476 23.20 0.27 12.25
C PRO A 476 23.22 -1.24 12.56
N ALA A 477 24.38 -1.79 12.90
CA ALA A 477 24.54 -3.25 13.08
C ALA A 477 23.63 -3.86 14.15
N GLU A 478 23.37 -3.11 15.23
CA GLU A 478 22.48 -3.47 16.34
C GLU A 478 20.99 -3.25 16.02
N GLY A 479 20.66 -2.53 14.94
CA GLY A 479 19.30 -2.09 14.63
C GLY A 479 18.85 -0.91 15.49
N PHE A 480 17.80 -0.22 15.05
CA PHE A 480 17.24 0.94 15.74
C PHE A 480 16.05 0.52 16.61
N GLN A 481 16.08 0.79 17.93
CA GLN A 481 14.98 0.48 18.88
C GLN A 481 14.43 -0.94 18.71
N MET A 482 15.29 -1.96 18.83
CA MET A 482 14.94 -3.36 18.54
C MET A 482 13.85 -3.93 19.44
N GLU A 483 13.55 -3.32 20.57
CA GLU A 483 12.41 -3.65 21.44
C GLU A 483 11.06 -3.43 20.74
N ASN A 484 11.04 -2.60 19.71
CA ASN A 484 9.88 -2.32 18.86
C ASN A 484 9.88 -3.12 17.54
N ALA A 485 10.85 -3.99 17.31
CA ALA A 485 10.88 -4.86 16.14
C ALA A 485 9.73 -5.88 16.17
N LEU A 486 9.19 -6.18 15.00
CA LEU A 486 8.22 -7.25 14.84
C LEU A 486 8.95 -8.59 14.64
N THR A 487 8.38 -9.67 15.14
CA THR A 487 8.82 -11.00 14.74
C THR A 487 8.49 -11.24 13.26
N ARG A 488 9.22 -12.14 12.58
CA ARG A 488 8.92 -12.48 11.17
C ARG A 488 7.46 -12.91 10.95
N LYS A 489 6.86 -13.64 11.91
CA LYS A 489 5.44 -14.00 11.85
C LYS A 489 4.51 -12.77 11.90
N GLN A 490 4.81 -11.83 12.80
CA GLN A 490 4.05 -10.59 12.91
C GLN A 490 4.22 -9.73 11.64
N ALA A 491 5.46 -9.59 11.17
CA ALA A 491 5.78 -8.84 9.96
C ALA A 491 5.07 -9.43 8.71
N LEU A 492 5.07 -10.76 8.54
CA LEU A 492 4.34 -11.38 7.43
C LEU A 492 2.83 -11.18 7.55
N ARG A 493 2.26 -11.35 8.76
CA ARG A 493 0.84 -11.08 8.98
C ARG A 493 0.47 -9.63 8.72
N SER A 494 1.36 -8.68 9.03
CA SER A 494 1.09 -7.24 8.89
C SER A 494 1.04 -6.77 7.43
N ILE A 495 1.60 -7.51 6.49
CA ILE A 495 1.54 -7.27 5.04
C ILE A 495 0.66 -8.29 4.29
N THR A 496 -0.17 -9.06 5.01
CA THR A 496 -1.08 -10.06 4.45
C THR A 496 -2.42 -10.04 5.20
N ILE A 497 -2.68 -11.00 6.09
CA ILE A 497 -3.97 -11.20 6.74
C ILE A 497 -4.42 -10.03 7.63
N TRP A 498 -3.49 -9.28 8.24
CA TRP A 498 -3.86 -8.13 9.05
C TRP A 498 -4.27 -6.93 8.18
N VAL A 499 -3.66 -6.75 6.99
CA VAL A 499 -4.16 -5.78 6.00
C VAL A 499 -5.55 -6.20 5.53
N ALA A 500 -5.73 -7.46 5.14
CA ALA A 500 -7.04 -7.98 4.76
C ALA A 500 -8.10 -7.72 5.84
N LYS A 501 -7.76 -8.01 7.11
CA LYS A 501 -8.64 -7.73 8.25
C LYS A 501 -8.95 -6.24 8.39
N GLY A 502 -7.96 -5.37 8.25
CA GLY A 502 -8.17 -3.92 8.34
C GLY A 502 -9.04 -3.35 7.21
N CYS A 503 -9.09 -4.04 6.08
CA CYS A 503 -9.90 -3.68 4.90
C CYS A 503 -11.21 -4.49 4.81
N PHE A 504 -11.57 -5.30 5.84
CA PHE A 504 -12.74 -6.19 5.87
C PHE A 504 -12.72 -7.29 4.79
N LEU A 505 -11.54 -7.71 4.38
CA LEU A 505 -11.31 -8.69 3.32
C LEU A 505 -10.81 -10.05 3.86
N GLU A 506 -10.70 -10.22 5.17
CA GLU A 506 -10.10 -11.41 5.79
C GLU A 506 -10.82 -12.73 5.47
N ALA A 507 -12.09 -12.66 5.12
CA ALA A 507 -12.85 -13.83 4.65
C ALA A 507 -12.47 -14.27 3.23
N ARG A 508 -11.82 -13.39 2.46
CA ARG A 508 -11.51 -13.60 1.05
C ARG A 508 -10.02 -13.62 0.74
N LYS A 509 -9.19 -12.86 1.48
CA LYS A 509 -7.79 -12.58 1.15
C LYS A 509 -6.88 -12.71 2.37
N GLY A 510 -5.59 -12.60 2.12
CA GLY A 510 -4.54 -12.45 3.13
C GLY A 510 -4.02 -13.76 3.74
N SER A 511 -4.56 -14.91 3.36
CA SER A 511 -4.04 -16.23 3.74
C SER A 511 -4.36 -17.29 2.67
N ILE A 512 -3.58 -18.37 2.65
CA ILE A 512 -3.81 -19.52 1.75
C ILE A 512 -4.69 -20.51 2.49
N GLU A 513 -6.00 -20.31 2.38
CA GLU A 513 -7.04 -21.14 3.01
C GLU A 513 -8.15 -21.47 2.02
N VAL A 514 -8.74 -22.65 2.17
CA VAL A 514 -9.84 -23.09 1.30
C VAL A 514 -10.98 -22.08 1.29
N GLY A 515 -11.42 -21.69 0.09
CA GLY A 515 -12.50 -20.73 -0.16
C GLY A 515 -12.03 -19.30 -0.38
N LYS A 516 -10.79 -18.96 -0.05
CA LYS A 516 -10.21 -17.62 -0.32
C LYS A 516 -9.71 -17.47 -1.75
N ASP A 517 -9.56 -16.23 -2.19
CA ASP A 517 -9.01 -15.87 -3.49
C ASP A 517 -7.58 -16.43 -3.63
N ALA A 518 -7.27 -17.00 -4.78
CA ALA A 518 -6.00 -17.69 -5.01
C ALA A 518 -4.88 -16.69 -5.39
N ASP A 519 -4.72 -15.66 -4.58
CA ASP A 519 -3.62 -14.72 -4.70
C ASP A 519 -2.41 -15.24 -3.92
N PHE A 520 -1.29 -15.46 -4.61
CA PHE A 520 -0.07 -15.95 -3.98
C PHE A 520 1.20 -15.43 -4.65
N VAL A 521 2.30 -15.49 -3.90
CA VAL A 521 3.63 -15.08 -4.35
C VAL A 521 4.63 -16.21 -4.10
N ILE A 522 5.48 -16.49 -5.07
CA ILE A 522 6.64 -17.38 -4.94
C ILE A 522 7.90 -16.54 -4.91
N LEU A 523 8.71 -16.70 -3.88
CA LEU A 523 10.01 -16.04 -3.74
C LEU A 523 11.15 -17.04 -3.97
N ASP A 524 12.28 -16.56 -4.49
CA ASP A 524 13.52 -17.34 -4.68
C ASP A 524 14.24 -17.65 -3.36
N ARG A 525 13.81 -17.02 -2.27
CA ARG A 525 14.35 -17.20 -0.90
C ARG A 525 13.21 -17.23 0.10
N ASP A 526 13.38 -18.05 1.13
CA ASP A 526 12.46 -18.10 2.25
C ASP A 526 12.77 -16.98 3.25
N ILE A 527 12.04 -15.86 3.16
CA ILE A 527 12.22 -14.70 4.06
C ILE A 527 11.91 -15.01 5.52
N MET A 528 11.26 -16.15 5.81
CA MET A 528 10.97 -16.59 7.17
C MET A 528 12.18 -17.29 7.83
N THR A 529 13.14 -17.79 7.04
CA THR A 529 14.25 -18.61 7.55
C THR A 529 15.62 -18.14 7.10
N VAL A 530 15.72 -17.40 5.99
CA VAL A 530 16.98 -16.85 5.49
C VAL A 530 17.65 -15.96 6.55
N GLU A 531 18.98 -15.87 6.54
CA GLU A 531 19.69 -14.89 7.37
C GLU A 531 19.18 -13.47 7.09
N GLU A 532 19.18 -12.62 8.10
CA GLU A 532 18.60 -11.26 8.05
C GLU A 532 19.05 -10.46 6.82
N ARG A 533 20.36 -10.49 6.49
CA ARG A 533 20.93 -9.79 5.33
C ARG A 533 20.43 -10.32 3.98
N GLY A 534 19.94 -11.53 3.94
CA GLY A 534 19.38 -12.14 2.73
C GLY A 534 17.93 -11.77 2.45
N ILE A 535 17.23 -11.15 3.42
CA ILE A 535 15.83 -10.77 3.26
C ILE A 535 15.64 -9.75 2.12
N PRO A 536 16.34 -8.60 2.10
CA PRO A 536 16.14 -7.60 1.05
C PRO A 536 16.61 -8.05 -0.34
N GLU A 537 17.38 -9.13 -0.43
CA GLU A 537 17.82 -9.70 -1.71
C GLU A 537 16.81 -10.69 -2.31
N ALA A 538 15.74 -11.04 -1.59
CA ALA A 538 14.70 -11.94 -2.09
C ALA A 538 14.00 -11.35 -3.32
N LYS A 539 13.75 -12.20 -4.32
CA LYS A 539 13.13 -11.82 -5.59
C LYS A 539 11.83 -12.57 -5.80
N VAL A 540 10.87 -11.88 -6.33
CA VAL A 540 9.60 -12.47 -6.78
C VAL A 540 9.86 -13.29 -8.05
N LYS A 541 9.65 -14.60 -7.96
CA LYS A 541 9.66 -15.51 -9.12
C LYS A 541 8.30 -15.52 -9.81
N MET A 542 7.25 -15.38 -9.01
CA MET A 542 5.87 -15.36 -9.50
C MET A 542 4.99 -14.55 -8.55
N CYS A 543 4.14 -13.73 -9.12
CA CYS A 543 3.00 -13.10 -8.45
C CYS A 543 1.74 -13.51 -9.20
N HIS A 544 0.84 -14.21 -8.53
CA HIS A 544 -0.41 -14.70 -9.11
C HIS A 544 -1.59 -13.94 -8.51
N ILE A 545 -2.42 -13.39 -9.38
CA ILE A 545 -3.73 -12.78 -9.08
C ILE A 545 -4.73 -13.46 -10.00
N TYR A 546 -5.78 -13.97 -9.41
CA TYR A 546 -6.84 -14.58 -10.19
C TYR A 546 -7.83 -13.58 -10.80
#